data_6add7f8754c28c04ec709ec976414848
#
_entry.id   6add7f8754c28c04ec709ec976414848
#
_cell.length_a   1.000
_cell.length_b   1.000
_cell.length_c   1.000
_cell.angle_alpha   90.00
_cell.angle_beta   90.00
_cell.angle_gamma   90.00
#
_symmetry.space_group_name_H-M   'P 1'
#
loop_
_entity.id
_entity.type
_entity.pdbx_description
1 polymer ?
#
loop_
_entity_poly.entity_id
_entity_poly.type
_entity_poly.pdbx_seq_one_letter_code
_entity_poly.pdbx_strand_id
1 'polypeptide(L)'
;MMTCAAILLAATFTRPLERVTTMDPALAQSVYESRAVQLAYETVLAIDYVARPYQLVPGACELPEVSEDGLRYVFRVRSTELTAGEIVRSLERLRDPDLVSPNGWMLKSVDTIKALDDRTVEIRLTQKCHFFPWLMAMSQTGIRKTDGSGTGMYELSSWWKNHEMVFTRRKADADGGFDTIRYLVVDDASTKWLMFLKGELDFLAEVSRDNWDAIVDEKGNLDPKLVAQGIRMYSNSTLESIYIGINMRDPILGPNRKLRQALNAAFDYPRWEKFYSGRIVPSTGPVPPGIDGRLETPFAYSFNLEKARQLMVEAGYPNGIDPKTGRRLTLTLAIGRASQDTREAGELVAAFYDRIGIRLELSFHTWNAFLKAVDEGRVQLFNMGWVGDYPDAENFLQLFHSKNVSPGPNHANYVNPAYDREYDLAMGAATAEARNRHWWKCQEILREDCPWVFTHFNLANSLVRPRVGNYIPSCFPYGQECHFKVIDK
;
A
#
# COMPACT_ATOMS: atom_id res chain seq x y z
N MET A 1 -22.64 51.17 -19.99
CA MET A 1 -21.60 50.14 -19.87
C MET A 1 -22.07 49.06 -18.90
N MET A 2 -22.64 48.00 -19.43
CA MET A 2 -23.01 46.84 -18.61
C MET A 2 -21.74 46.00 -18.45
N THR A 3 -21.19 45.97 -17.24
CA THR A 3 -20.17 45.02 -16.86
C THR A 3 -20.79 43.63 -16.82
N CYS A 4 -20.51 42.82 -17.85
CA CYS A 4 -20.77 41.39 -17.81
C CYS A 4 -19.85 40.79 -16.74
N ALA A 5 -20.37 40.58 -15.52
CA ALA A 5 -19.72 39.71 -14.57
C ALA A 5 -19.81 38.32 -15.15
N ALA A 6 -18.69 37.80 -15.66
CA ALA A 6 -18.57 36.38 -15.98
C ALA A 6 -18.83 35.62 -14.68
N ILE A 7 -19.93 34.94 -14.58
CA ILE A 7 -20.16 33.95 -13.54
C ILE A 7 -19.12 32.84 -13.84
N LEU A 8 -17.98 32.91 -13.17
CA LEU A 8 -17.06 31.77 -13.14
C LEU A 8 -17.87 30.59 -12.53
N LEU A 9 -18.26 29.65 -13.38
CA LEU A 9 -18.80 28.39 -12.93
C LEU A 9 -17.72 27.72 -12.08
N ALA A 10 -18.05 27.44 -10.81
CA ALA A 10 -17.14 26.79 -9.87
C ALA A 10 -16.56 25.51 -10.47
N ALA A 11 -15.24 25.43 -10.53
CA ALA A 11 -14.56 24.30 -11.14
C ALA A 11 -14.70 23.07 -10.26
N THR A 12 -15.40 22.05 -10.76
CA THR A 12 -15.65 20.79 -10.05
C THR A 12 -14.76 19.67 -10.60
N PHE A 13 -14.01 19.01 -9.73
CA PHE A 13 -13.34 17.75 -10.03
C PHE A 13 -14.22 16.57 -9.62
N THR A 14 -14.46 15.63 -10.52
CA THR A 14 -15.33 14.47 -10.28
C THR A 14 -14.56 13.17 -10.48
N ARG A 15 -14.64 12.27 -9.50
CA ARG A 15 -14.08 10.91 -9.61
C ARG A 15 -14.97 9.87 -8.95
N PRO A 16 -14.85 8.58 -9.32
CA PRO A 16 -15.49 7.51 -8.58
C PRO A 16 -14.75 7.27 -7.26
N LEU A 17 -15.51 6.91 -6.25
CA LEU A 17 -15.02 6.43 -4.97
C LEU A 17 -15.89 5.25 -4.55
N GLU A 18 -15.34 4.33 -3.78
CA GLU A 18 -16.15 3.30 -3.12
C GLU A 18 -16.79 3.86 -1.84
N ARG A 19 -17.58 3.01 -1.16
CA ARG A 19 -18.34 3.48 0.01
C ARG A 19 -17.44 3.99 1.12
N VAL A 20 -17.74 5.19 1.58
CA VAL A 20 -17.22 5.78 2.81
C VAL A 20 -18.25 5.56 3.90
N THR A 21 -17.86 5.05 5.04
CA THR A 21 -18.73 4.77 6.19
C THR A 21 -18.62 5.83 7.26
N THR A 22 -17.45 6.47 7.37
CA THR A 22 -17.15 7.49 8.37
C THR A 22 -16.29 8.62 7.80
N MET A 23 -16.47 9.81 8.36
CA MET A 23 -15.57 10.96 8.19
C MET A 23 -14.76 11.24 9.48
N ASP A 24 -14.91 10.39 10.49
CA ASP A 24 -14.12 10.52 11.71
C ASP A 24 -12.71 9.95 11.48
N PRO A 25 -11.64 10.77 11.59
CA PRO A 25 -10.28 10.30 11.37
C PRO A 25 -9.91 9.08 12.22
N ALA A 26 -10.27 9.08 13.51
CA ALA A 26 -9.93 7.99 14.42
C ALA A 26 -10.61 6.65 14.08
N LEU A 27 -11.68 6.66 13.28
CA LEU A 27 -12.43 5.46 12.87
C LEU A 27 -12.17 5.06 11.42
N ALA A 28 -11.42 5.83 10.63
CA ALA A 28 -11.13 5.55 9.24
C ALA A 28 -10.23 4.31 9.11
N GLN A 29 -10.67 3.32 8.31
CA GLN A 29 -9.96 2.06 8.10
C GLN A 29 -9.59 1.82 6.63
N SER A 30 -10.40 2.32 5.71
CA SER A 30 -10.22 2.08 4.29
C SER A 30 -9.45 3.22 3.61
N VAL A 31 -8.83 2.90 2.46
CA VAL A 31 -8.21 3.89 1.57
C VAL A 31 -9.22 4.95 1.09
N TYR A 32 -10.50 4.60 1.01
CA TYR A 32 -11.58 5.50 0.57
C TYR A 32 -11.92 6.51 1.67
N GLU A 33 -12.01 6.07 2.92
CA GLU A 33 -12.20 6.93 4.08
C GLU A 33 -11.00 7.85 4.28
N SER A 34 -9.78 7.30 4.22
CA SER A 34 -8.54 8.07 4.30
C SER A 34 -8.48 9.19 3.28
N ARG A 35 -8.91 8.93 2.04
CA ARG A 35 -8.96 9.92 0.96
C ARG A 35 -9.96 11.05 1.26
N ALA A 36 -11.15 10.71 1.74
CA ALA A 36 -12.18 11.69 2.09
C ALA A 36 -11.78 12.51 3.33
N VAL A 37 -11.24 11.85 4.35
CA VAL A 37 -10.76 12.48 5.60
C VAL A 37 -9.67 13.50 5.32
N GLN A 38 -8.66 13.20 4.50
CA GLN A 38 -7.56 14.13 4.22
C GLN A 38 -7.95 15.37 3.40
N LEU A 39 -9.12 15.39 2.77
CA LEU A 39 -9.66 16.64 2.23
C LEU A 39 -10.12 17.61 3.32
N ALA A 40 -10.73 17.06 4.39
CA ALA A 40 -11.42 17.84 5.42
C ALA A 40 -10.59 18.08 6.68
N TYR A 41 -9.56 17.27 6.95
CA TYR A 41 -8.76 17.33 8.18
C TYR A 41 -7.28 17.41 7.87
N GLU A 42 -6.59 18.41 8.47
CA GLU A 42 -5.12 18.42 8.49
C GLU A 42 -4.62 17.32 9.42
N THR A 43 -3.56 16.63 9.01
CA THR A 43 -2.82 15.68 9.85
C THR A 43 -1.70 16.40 10.61
N VAL A 44 -1.14 15.77 11.64
CA VAL A 44 -0.05 16.38 12.44
C VAL A 44 1.15 16.73 11.55
N LEU A 45 1.58 15.78 10.71
CA LEU A 45 2.54 15.97 9.62
C LEU A 45 1.87 15.64 8.29
N ALA A 46 2.53 15.93 7.17
CA ALA A 46 2.07 15.58 5.83
C ALA A 46 3.17 14.87 5.03
N ILE A 47 2.75 14.18 3.96
CA ILE A 47 3.67 13.56 3.01
C ILE A 47 3.87 14.53 1.85
N ASP A 48 5.13 14.78 1.44
CA ASP A 48 5.42 15.59 0.28
C ASP A 48 4.82 14.96 -0.99
N TYR A 49 3.98 15.74 -1.67
CA TYR A 49 3.27 15.29 -2.86
C TYR A 49 4.20 14.98 -4.03
N VAL A 50 5.34 15.68 -4.11
CA VAL A 50 6.27 15.64 -5.25
C VAL A 50 7.47 14.73 -4.99
N ALA A 51 8.04 14.81 -3.78
CA ALA A 51 9.31 14.14 -3.46
C ALA A 51 9.27 12.62 -3.63
N ARG A 52 10.31 12.09 -4.28
CA ARG A 52 10.59 10.65 -4.40
C ARG A 52 12.10 10.42 -4.14
N PRO A 53 12.50 9.56 -3.20
CA PRO A 53 11.65 8.84 -2.23
C PRO A 53 10.73 9.76 -1.43
N TYR A 54 9.64 9.20 -0.87
CA TYR A 54 8.70 9.98 -0.07
C TYR A 54 9.38 10.69 1.09
N GLN A 55 8.92 11.90 1.40
CA GLN A 55 9.44 12.72 2.50
C GLN A 55 8.29 13.27 3.33
N LEU A 56 8.55 13.48 4.60
CA LEU A 56 7.63 14.17 5.50
C LEU A 56 7.85 15.68 5.39
N VAL A 57 6.75 16.40 5.40
CA VAL A 57 6.69 17.86 5.43
C VAL A 57 5.78 18.32 6.57
N PRO A 58 5.87 19.60 6.99
CA PRO A 58 4.92 20.16 7.94
C PRO A 58 3.46 19.99 7.50
N GLY A 59 2.62 19.51 8.43
CA GLY A 59 1.16 19.49 8.37
C GLY A 59 0.57 20.57 9.26
N ALA A 60 -0.30 20.21 10.21
CA ALA A 60 -0.76 21.10 11.26
C ALA A 60 0.38 21.55 12.20
N CYS A 61 1.46 20.76 12.27
CA CYS A 61 2.67 21.09 13.01
C CYS A 61 3.90 21.19 12.10
N GLU A 62 4.94 21.88 12.58
CA GLU A 62 6.29 21.79 12.03
C GLU A 62 6.85 20.38 12.25
N LEU A 63 7.91 20.05 11.50
CA LEU A 63 8.66 18.79 11.76
C LEU A 63 9.16 18.79 13.21
N PRO A 64 9.09 17.64 13.91
CA PRO A 64 9.38 17.60 15.34
C PRO A 64 10.87 17.79 15.65
N GLU A 65 11.15 18.41 16.77
CA GLU A 65 12.43 18.32 17.46
C GLU A 65 12.46 16.94 18.18
N VAL A 66 13.48 16.13 17.89
CA VAL A 66 13.60 14.78 18.44
C VAL A 66 14.80 14.71 19.38
N SER A 67 14.64 14.14 20.58
CA SER A 67 15.74 13.94 21.53
C SER A 67 16.77 12.93 20.99
N GLU A 68 18.01 12.98 21.50
CA GLU A 68 19.11 12.09 21.07
C GLU A 68 18.78 10.60 21.25
N ASP A 69 18.03 10.26 22.30
CA ASP A 69 17.56 8.89 22.55
C ASP A 69 16.42 8.46 21.63
N GLY A 70 15.85 9.40 20.86
CA GLY A 70 14.72 9.13 19.95
C GLY A 70 13.39 8.85 20.66
N LEU A 71 13.26 9.17 21.95
CA LEU A 71 12.07 8.87 22.75
C LEU A 71 11.15 10.07 22.97
N ARG A 72 11.64 11.29 22.75
CA ARG A 72 10.88 12.52 22.97
C ARG A 72 10.75 13.29 21.68
N TYR A 73 9.52 13.60 21.28
CA TYR A 73 9.15 14.38 20.09
C TYR A 73 8.44 15.65 20.52
N VAL A 74 8.90 16.80 20.07
CA VAL A 74 8.26 18.12 20.34
C VAL A 74 7.78 18.71 19.02
N PHE A 75 6.48 18.86 18.90
CA PHE A 75 5.80 19.42 17.73
C PHE A 75 5.34 20.84 18.01
N ARG A 76 5.67 21.78 17.13
CA ARG A 76 5.19 23.17 17.18
C ARG A 76 4.01 23.32 16.24
N VAL A 77 2.86 23.73 16.79
CA VAL A 77 1.64 23.94 16.02
C VAL A 77 1.82 25.16 15.13
N ARG A 78 1.70 24.98 13.82
CA ARG A 78 1.79 26.03 12.80
C ARG A 78 0.42 26.51 12.32
N SER A 79 -0.58 25.64 12.29
CA SER A 79 -1.94 26.01 11.91
C SER A 79 -2.49 27.11 12.85
N THR A 80 -2.99 28.19 12.26
CA THR A 80 -3.58 29.30 13.03
C THR A 80 -4.98 28.98 13.54
N GLU A 81 -5.58 27.92 13.04
CA GLU A 81 -6.94 27.48 13.36
C GLU A 81 -6.98 26.36 14.42
N LEU A 82 -5.81 25.88 14.87
CA LEU A 82 -5.68 24.77 15.81
C LEU A 82 -4.83 25.13 17.02
N THR A 83 -5.14 24.48 18.14
CA THR A 83 -4.37 24.52 19.38
C THR A 83 -3.70 23.18 19.66
N ALA A 84 -2.65 23.18 20.49
CA ALA A 84 -2.01 21.96 20.97
C ALA A 84 -3.00 21.03 21.70
N GLY A 85 -3.95 21.61 22.44
CA GLY A 85 -5.00 20.85 23.13
C GLY A 85 -5.92 20.09 22.18
N GLU A 86 -6.23 20.64 21.01
CA GLU A 86 -7.04 19.96 19.98
C GLU A 86 -6.28 18.79 19.34
N ILE A 87 -4.98 18.96 19.11
CA ILE A 87 -4.11 17.89 18.59
C ILE A 87 -4.04 16.76 19.59
N VAL A 88 -3.73 17.05 20.87
CA VAL A 88 -3.68 16.05 21.95
C VAL A 88 -5.00 15.30 22.01
N ARG A 89 -6.13 16.00 22.08
CA ARG A 89 -7.45 15.35 22.13
C ARG A 89 -7.71 14.46 20.90
N SER A 90 -7.33 14.90 19.70
CA SER A 90 -7.54 14.11 18.47
C SER A 90 -6.70 12.84 18.47
N LEU A 91 -5.45 12.90 18.91
CA LEU A 91 -4.58 11.73 19.02
C LEU A 91 -5.05 10.77 20.13
N GLU A 92 -5.43 11.30 21.29
CA GLU A 92 -5.92 10.46 22.42
C GLU A 92 -7.18 9.66 22.04
N ARG A 93 -7.99 10.13 21.10
CA ARG A 93 -9.14 9.39 20.58
C ARG A 93 -8.75 8.05 19.93
N LEU A 94 -7.53 7.92 19.40
CA LEU A 94 -7.05 6.65 18.82
C LEU A 94 -6.94 5.53 19.89
N ARG A 95 -6.75 5.89 21.17
CA ARG A 95 -6.65 4.94 22.29
C ARG A 95 -7.76 5.07 23.31
N ASP A 96 -8.81 5.80 22.97
CA ASP A 96 -9.99 5.98 23.82
C ASP A 96 -10.77 4.64 23.92
N PRO A 97 -10.91 4.06 25.14
CA PRO A 97 -11.61 2.79 25.32
C PRO A 97 -13.10 2.86 24.99
N ASP A 98 -13.72 4.05 25.06
CA ASP A 98 -15.14 4.23 24.75
C ASP A 98 -15.37 4.32 23.24
N LEU A 99 -14.40 4.86 22.48
CA LEU A 99 -14.48 4.97 21.02
C LEU A 99 -14.15 3.63 20.34
N VAL A 100 -13.32 2.78 20.97
CA VAL A 100 -12.83 1.50 20.42
C VAL A 100 -12.26 1.68 19.02
N SER A 101 -11.35 2.65 18.86
CA SER A 101 -10.72 2.92 17.57
C SER A 101 -9.96 1.70 17.05
N PRO A 102 -10.16 1.29 15.78
CA PRO A 102 -9.37 0.22 15.16
C PRO A 102 -7.90 0.63 14.94
N ASN A 103 -7.59 1.92 15.09
CA ASN A 103 -6.28 2.51 14.80
C ASN A 103 -5.43 2.73 16.05
N GLY A 104 -5.82 2.21 17.21
CA GLY A 104 -5.08 2.33 18.48
C GLY A 104 -3.64 1.78 18.40
N TRP A 105 -3.37 0.86 17.48
CA TRP A 105 -2.04 0.32 17.23
C TRP A 105 -1.00 1.39 16.87
N MET A 106 -1.40 2.50 16.25
CA MET A 106 -0.52 3.61 15.88
C MET A 106 0.15 4.27 17.10
N LEU A 107 -0.49 4.22 18.24
CA LEU A 107 0.01 4.78 19.49
C LEU A 107 0.59 3.72 20.45
N LYS A 108 0.80 2.48 19.99
CA LYS A 108 1.29 1.38 20.84
C LYS A 108 2.65 1.67 21.50
N SER A 109 3.52 2.42 20.82
CA SER A 109 4.80 2.85 21.35
C SER A 109 4.74 4.17 22.11
N VAL A 110 3.58 4.80 22.22
CA VAL A 110 3.42 6.11 22.88
C VAL A 110 3.12 5.93 24.37
N ASP A 111 3.96 6.53 25.20
CA ASP A 111 3.76 6.63 26.66
C ASP A 111 2.82 7.79 26.99
N THR A 112 3.19 9.03 26.59
CA THR A 112 2.41 10.22 26.92
C THR A 112 2.29 11.17 25.73
N ILE A 113 1.12 11.85 25.67
CA ILE A 113 0.87 12.97 24.75
C ILE A 113 0.42 14.16 25.60
N LYS A 114 1.11 15.30 25.53
CA LYS A 114 0.83 16.47 26.38
C LYS A 114 0.92 17.76 25.58
N ALA A 115 -0.02 18.67 25.80
CA ALA A 115 0.13 20.06 25.45
C ALA A 115 0.99 20.73 26.53
N LEU A 116 2.15 21.27 26.16
CA LEU A 116 3.01 22.04 27.07
C LEU A 116 2.51 23.49 27.20
N ASP A 117 1.96 24.00 26.11
CA ASP A 117 1.29 25.28 25.98
C ASP A 117 0.30 25.22 24.80
N ASP A 118 -0.31 26.33 24.41
CA ASP A 118 -1.29 26.38 23.30
C ASP A 118 -0.70 26.03 21.93
N ARG A 119 0.62 26.06 21.78
CA ARG A 119 1.33 25.89 20.51
C ARG A 119 2.34 24.74 20.51
N THR A 120 2.48 24.02 21.59
CA THR A 120 3.52 23.01 21.73
C THR A 120 2.94 21.68 22.23
N VAL A 121 3.12 20.61 21.45
CA VAL A 121 2.77 19.24 21.82
C VAL A 121 4.04 18.43 22.07
N GLU A 122 4.13 17.76 23.20
CA GLU A 122 5.16 16.77 23.51
C GLU A 122 4.56 15.38 23.43
N ILE A 123 5.26 14.47 22.69
CA ILE A 123 4.93 13.05 22.65
C ILE A 123 6.17 12.28 23.13
N ARG A 124 5.97 11.39 24.11
CA ARG A 124 7.01 10.48 24.59
C ARG A 124 6.71 9.06 24.21
N LEU A 125 7.73 8.35 23.73
CA LEU A 125 7.64 6.95 23.35
C LEU A 125 8.21 6.06 24.47
N THR A 126 7.69 4.83 24.58
CA THR A 126 8.22 3.77 25.47
C THR A 126 9.47 3.11 24.90
N GLN A 127 9.63 3.16 23.58
CA GLN A 127 10.79 2.61 22.85
C GLN A 127 11.01 3.40 21.57
N LYS A 128 12.24 3.40 21.07
CA LYS A 128 12.60 4.09 19.83
C LYS A 128 11.80 3.54 18.65
N CYS A 129 11.20 4.44 17.86
CA CYS A 129 10.37 4.11 16.71
C CYS A 129 10.66 5.12 15.58
N HIS A 130 11.56 4.78 14.67
CA HIS A 130 12.00 5.71 13.62
C HIS A 130 10.89 6.06 12.62
N PHE A 131 9.91 5.19 12.44
CA PHE A 131 8.76 5.44 11.57
C PHE A 131 7.61 6.19 12.27
N PHE A 132 7.73 6.48 13.58
CA PHE A 132 6.69 7.21 14.32
C PHE A 132 6.25 8.51 13.64
N PRO A 133 7.15 9.34 13.06
CA PRO A 133 6.73 10.53 12.33
C PRO A 133 5.84 10.23 11.11
N TRP A 134 6.01 9.08 10.45
CA TRP A 134 5.12 8.66 9.35
C TRP A 134 3.71 8.38 9.84
N LEU A 135 3.56 7.80 11.03
CA LEU A 135 2.24 7.60 11.64
C LEU A 135 1.53 8.93 11.85
N MET A 136 2.27 10.00 12.16
CA MET A 136 1.74 11.36 12.36
C MET A 136 1.27 12.03 11.05
N ALA A 137 1.57 11.46 9.89
CA ALA A 137 1.11 11.91 8.58
C ALA A 137 -0.07 11.08 8.04
N MET A 138 -0.47 10.02 8.73
CA MET A 138 -1.60 9.19 8.31
C MET A 138 -2.94 9.89 8.57
N SER A 139 -3.93 9.62 7.72
CA SER A 139 -5.27 10.23 7.80
C SER A 139 -5.95 10.07 9.17
N GLN A 140 -5.63 8.98 9.87
CA GLN A 140 -6.16 8.68 11.19
C GLN A 140 -5.72 9.67 12.28
N THR A 141 -4.62 10.40 12.05
CA THR A 141 -4.15 11.49 12.92
C THR A 141 -4.76 12.85 12.55
N GLY A 142 -5.75 12.87 11.68
CA GLY A 142 -6.48 14.08 11.30
C GLY A 142 -7.04 14.80 12.51
N ILE A 143 -6.79 16.13 12.59
CA ILE A 143 -7.14 16.95 13.75
C ILE A 143 -8.60 17.36 13.66
N ARG A 144 -9.37 16.90 14.65
CA ARG A 144 -10.80 17.19 14.78
C ARG A 144 -11.05 18.20 15.87
N LYS A 145 -11.61 19.36 15.50
CA LYS A 145 -12.03 20.39 16.45
C LYS A 145 -13.13 19.89 17.39
N THR A 146 -13.41 20.66 18.42
CA THR A 146 -14.44 20.32 19.45
C THR A 146 -15.83 20.22 18.82
N ASP A 147 -16.13 21.05 17.84
CA ASP A 147 -17.40 21.04 17.10
C ASP A 147 -17.48 19.91 16.03
N GLY A 148 -16.42 19.14 15.89
CA GLY A 148 -16.32 18.05 14.92
C GLY A 148 -15.77 18.44 13.55
N SER A 149 -15.57 19.73 13.28
CA SER A 149 -14.99 20.22 12.02
C SER A 149 -13.49 19.96 11.95
N GLY A 150 -12.95 20.03 10.73
CA GLY A 150 -11.51 20.00 10.46
C GLY A 150 -11.01 21.33 9.91
N THR A 151 -9.71 21.38 9.64
CA THR A 151 -9.03 22.53 9.05
C THR A 151 -8.42 22.22 7.69
N GLY A 152 -8.79 21.08 7.10
CA GLY A 152 -8.34 20.70 5.77
C GLY A 152 -8.72 21.71 4.69
N MET A 153 -8.15 21.54 3.51
CA MET A 153 -8.34 22.47 2.39
C MET A 153 -9.79 22.54 1.92
N TYR A 154 -10.55 21.47 2.10
CA TYR A 154 -11.96 21.38 1.75
C TYR A 154 -12.80 21.09 2.99
N GLU A 155 -14.09 21.43 2.92
CA GLU A 155 -15.10 21.02 3.90
C GLU A 155 -16.16 20.15 3.23
N LEU A 156 -16.67 19.17 3.96
CA LEU A 156 -17.77 18.33 3.50
C LEU A 156 -19.07 19.13 3.47
N SER A 157 -19.53 19.50 2.27
CA SER A 157 -20.74 20.30 2.07
C SER A 157 -22.00 19.44 1.95
N SER A 158 -21.88 18.23 1.40
CA SER A 158 -22.99 17.31 1.24
C SER A 158 -22.51 15.86 1.26
N TRP A 159 -23.29 15.00 1.91
CA TRP A 159 -23.07 13.55 1.92
C TRP A 159 -24.39 12.82 1.77
N TRP A 160 -24.66 12.39 0.56
CA TRP A 160 -25.75 11.46 0.28
C TRP A 160 -25.18 10.03 0.29
N LYS A 161 -25.37 9.34 1.41
CA LYS A 161 -24.79 8.02 1.66
C LYS A 161 -25.08 7.05 0.50
N ASN A 162 -24.06 6.31 0.08
CA ASN A 162 -24.06 5.38 -1.04
C ASN A 162 -24.31 6.01 -2.43
N HIS A 163 -24.27 7.32 -2.57
CA HIS A 163 -24.42 8.01 -3.85
C HIS A 163 -23.30 8.99 -4.13
N GLU A 164 -23.12 10.00 -3.29
CA GLU A 164 -22.09 11.01 -3.52
C GLU A 164 -21.65 11.72 -2.25
N MET A 165 -20.44 12.26 -2.30
CA MET A 165 -19.92 13.23 -1.34
C MET A 165 -19.44 14.45 -2.11
N VAL A 166 -19.76 15.64 -1.60
CA VAL A 166 -19.35 16.92 -2.17
C VAL A 166 -18.56 17.69 -1.14
N PHE A 167 -17.36 18.09 -1.53
CA PHE A 167 -16.47 18.90 -0.73
C PHE A 167 -16.25 20.24 -1.40
N THR A 168 -16.42 21.34 -0.66
CA THR A 168 -16.20 22.69 -1.14
C THR A 168 -14.90 23.24 -0.55
N ARG A 169 -14.11 23.92 -1.36
CA ARG A 169 -12.85 24.54 -0.93
C ARG A 169 -13.14 25.64 0.09
N ARG A 170 -12.43 25.61 1.24
CA ARG A 170 -12.65 26.56 2.34
C ARG A 170 -12.16 27.98 2.04
N LYS A 171 -11.08 28.11 1.26
CA LYS A 171 -10.52 29.41 0.87
C LYS A 171 -10.29 29.40 -0.64
N ALA A 172 -10.62 30.52 -1.30
CA ALA A 172 -10.34 30.70 -2.72
C ALA A 172 -8.84 30.44 -2.99
N ASP A 173 -8.54 29.64 -4.00
CA ASP A 173 -7.17 29.33 -4.40
C ASP A 173 -6.72 30.30 -5.49
N ALA A 174 -5.80 31.20 -5.14
CA ALA A 174 -5.15 32.06 -6.12
C ALA A 174 -4.34 31.28 -7.18
N ASP A 175 -4.00 30.02 -6.87
CA ASP A 175 -3.19 29.16 -7.72
C ASP A 175 -4.00 28.27 -8.68
N GLY A 176 -5.33 28.40 -8.74
CA GLY A 176 -6.16 27.73 -9.75
C GLY A 176 -6.52 26.28 -9.45
N GLY A 177 -6.70 25.90 -8.20
CA GLY A 177 -7.23 24.57 -7.82
C GLY A 177 -8.75 24.47 -8.07
N PHE A 178 -9.29 23.26 -7.91
CA PHE A 178 -10.73 23.02 -8.02
C PHE A 178 -11.49 23.61 -6.84
N ASP A 179 -12.62 24.26 -7.09
CA ASP A 179 -13.50 24.81 -6.04
C ASP A 179 -14.28 23.71 -5.32
N THR A 180 -14.60 22.65 -6.06
CA THR A 180 -15.42 21.53 -5.58
C THR A 180 -14.77 20.21 -5.95
N ILE A 181 -14.71 19.27 -4.98
CA ILE A 181 -14.37 17.88 -5.21
C ILE A 181 -15.65 17.05 -5.02
N ARG A 182 -15.99 16.29 -6.04
CA ARG A 182 -17.17 15.43 -6.05
C ARG A 182 -16.76 13.96 -6.15
N TYR A 183 -17.10 13.19 -5.15
CA TYR A 183 -16.91 11.75 -5.13
C TYR A 183 -18.24 11.05 -5.42
N LEU A 184 -18.28 10.23 -6.48
CA LEU A 184 -19.45 9.45 -6.87
C LEU A 184 -19.27 8.00 -6.43
N VAL A 185 -20.24 7.44 -5.72
CA VAL A 185 -20.23 6.03 -5.36
C VAL A 185 -20.69 5.21 -6.56
N VAL A 186 -19.75 4.54 -7.21
CA VAL A 186 -19.98 3.67 -8.36
C VAL A 186 -19.18 2.39 -8.15
N ASP A 187 -19.85 1.26 -7.95
CA ASP A 187 -19.19 -0.01 -7.66
C ASP A 187 -18.75 -0.74 -8.95
N ASP A 188 -19.57 -0.66 -10.02
CA ASP A 188 -19.35 -1.39 -11.26
C ASP A 188 -18.26 -0.77 -12.14
N ALA A 189 -17.24 -1.56 -12.50
CA ALA A 189 -16.09 -1.10 -13.27
C ALA A 189 -16.45 -0.67 -14.70
N SER A 190 -17.40 -1.34 -15.34
CA SER A 190 -17.86 -1.01 -16.68
C SER A 190 -18.62 0.31 -16.69
N THR A 191 -19.43 0.56 -15.67
CA THR A 191 -20.13 1.84 -15.47
C THR A 191 -19.12 2.98 -15.26
N LYS A 192 -18.11 2.80 -14.38
CA LYS A 192 -17.02 3.78 -14.20
C LYS A 192 -16.33 4.11 -15.53
N TRP A 193 -16.06 3.09 -16.31
CA TRP A 193 -15.44 3.24 -17.64
C TRP A 193 -16.33 4.06 -18.61
N LEU A 194 -17.60 3.72 -18.73
CA LEU A 194 -18.52 4.46 -19.59
C LEU A 194 -18.71 5.91 -19.15
N MET A 195 -18.81 6.19 -17.86
CA MET A 195 -18.88 7.54 -17.31
C MET A 195 -17.60 8.33 -17.65
N PHE A 196 -16.43 7.70 -17.53
CA PHE A 196 -15.17 8.36 -17.93
C PHE A 196 -15.15 8.67 -19.42
N LEU A 197 -15.57 7.76 -20.30
CA LEU A 197 -15.63 8.02 -21.74
C LEU A 197 -16.60 9.17 -22.09
N LYS A 198 -17.74 9.26 -21.40
CA LYS A 198 -18.73 10.35 -21.58
C LYS A 198 -18.26 11.71 -21.02
N GLY A 199 -17.17 11.76 -20.26
CA GLY A 199 -16.68 13.00 -19.64
C GLY A 199 -17.35 13.35 -18.31
N GLU A 200 -18.08 12.42 -17.71
CA GLU A 200 -18.72 12.59 -16.41
C GLU A 200 -17.72 12.44 -15.24
N LEU A 201 -16.56 11.82 -15.51
CA LEU A 201 -15.44 11.67 -14.58
C LEU A 201 -14.18 12.34 -15.11
N ASP A 202 -13.44 13.00 -14.25
CA ASP A 202 -12.15 13.62 -14.55
C ASP A 202 -10.97 12.68 -14.38
N PHE A 203 -11.17 11.64 -13.58
CA PHE A 203 -10.15 10.71 -13.14
C PHE A 203 -10.71 9.30 -13.04
N LEU A 204 -9.93 8.33 -13.48
CA LEU A 204 -10.20 6.91 -13.28
C LEU A 204 -8.93 6.25 -12.71
N ALA A 205 -9.00 5.74 -11.49
CA ALA A 205 -7.84 5.17 -10.79
C ALA A 205 -7.40 3.82 -11.33
N GLU A 206 -8.34 3.07 -11.92
CA GLU A 206 -8.11 1.72 -12.40
C GLU A 206 -9.01 1.43 -13.60
N VAL A 207 -8.46 0.78 -14.61
CA VAL A 207 -9.20 0.26 -15.77
C VAL A 207 -9.32 -1.24 -15.62
N SER A 208 -10.54 -1.78 -15.79
CA SER A 208 -10.74 -3.24 -15.75
C SER A 208 -9.89 -3.95 -16.81
N ARG A 209 -9.57 -5.22 -16.60
CA ARG A 209 -8.76 -6.02 -17.52
C ARG A 209 -9.35 -6.00 -18.95
N ASP A 210 -10.66 -6.23 -19.07
CA ASP A 210 -11.32 -6.29 -20.37
C ASP A 210 -11.24 -4.97 -21.14
N ASN A 211 -11.32 -3.85 -20.44
CA ASN A 211 -11.19 -2.52 -21.05
C ASN A 211 -9.72 -2.15 -21.29
N TRP A 212 -8.78 -2.65 -20.48
CA TRP A 212 -7.36 -2.39 -20.62
C TRP A 212 -6.82 -2.88 -21.96
N ASP A 213 -7.08 -4.14 -22.30
CA ASP A 213 -6.62 -4.75 -23.54
C ASP A 213 -7.23 -4.09 -24.79
N ALA A 214 -8.35 -3.34 -24.64
CA ALA A 214 -8.98 -2.57 -25.71
C ALA A 214 -8.40 -1.16 -25.90
N ILE A 215 -7.67 -0.62 -24.93
CA ILE A 215 -7.19 0.77 -24.94
C ILE A 215 -5.69 0.93 -24.81
N VAL A 216 -4.95 -0.16 -24.57
CA VAL A 216 -3.50 -0.15 -24.44
C VAL A 216 -2.92 -1.19 -25.40
N ASP A 217 -1.95 -0.78 -26.21
CA ASP A 217 -1.25 -1.68 -27.13
C ASP A 217 -0.26 -2.60 -26.40
N GLU A 218 0.32 -3.57 -27.12
CA GLU A 218 1.32 -4.51 -26.58
C GLU A 218 2.59 -3.81 -26.02
N LYS A 219 2.82 -2.55 -26.37
CA LYS A 219 3.95 -1.74 -25.88
C LYS A 219 3.58 -0.88 -24.67
N GLY A 220 2.34 -0.95 -24.20
CA GLY A 220 1.84 -0.15 -23.08
C GLY A 220 1.41 1.27 -23.47
N ASN A 221 1.24 1.60 -24.77
CA ASN A 221 0.79 2.92 -25.22
C ASN A 221 -0.74 2.99 -25.23
N LEU A 222 -1.28 4.12 -24.78
CA LEU A 222 -2.72 4.41 -24.80
C LEU A 222 -3.24 4.56 -26.24
N ASP A 223 -4.47 4.13 -26.50
CA ASP A 223 -5.16 4.26 -27.79
C ASP A 223 -5.07 5.71 -28.32
N PRO A 224 -4.60 5.91 -29.57
CA PRO A 224 -4.48 7.22 -30.18
C PRO A 224 -5.76 8.07 -30.14
N LYS A 225 -6.96 7.45 -30.13
CA LYS A 225 -8.23 8.18 -30.02
C LYS A 225 -8.40 8.84 -28.65
N LEU A 226 -7.93 8.19 -27.58
CA LEU A 226 -7.95 8.75 -26.23
C LEU A 226 -6.86 9.82 -26.07
N VAL A 227 -5.68 9.59 -26.66
CA VAL A 227 -4.60 10.58 -26.71
C VAL A 227 -5.04 11.85 -27.47
N ALA A 228 -5.74 11.69 -28.59
CA ALA A 228 -6.29 12.81 -29.35
C ALA A 228 -7.33 13.64 -28.59
N GLN A 229 -7.98 13.05 -27.58
CA GLN A 229 -8.88 13.76 -26.65
C GLN A 229 -8.10 14.42 -25.50
N GLY A 230 -6.76 14.35 -25.49
CA GLY A 230 -5.90 14.88 -24.44
C GLY A 230 -5.92 14.05 -23.14
N ILE A 231 -6.47 12.83 -23.16
CA ILE A 231 -6.45 11.92 -22.02
C ILE A 231 -5.01 11.45 -21.83
N ARG A 232 -4.56 11.46 -20.57
CA ARG A 232 -3.23 11.01 -20.16
C ARG A 232 -3.35 9.77 -19.31
N MET A 233 -2.46 8.81 -19.54
CA MET A 233 -2.30 7.62 -18.73
C MET A 233 -1.04 7.72 -17.88
N TYR A 234 -1.15 7.33 -16.63
CA TYR A 234 -0.04 7.27 -15.68
C TYR A 234 0.02 5.88 -15.05
N SER A 235 1.22 5.31 -15.02
CA SER A 235 1.51 4.06 -14.33
C SER A 235 2.45 4.31 -13.17
N ASN A 236 2.15 3.75 -12.00
CA ASN A 236 3.05 3.76 -10.85
C ASN A 236 2.88 2.48 -10.03
N SER A 237 3.96 2.03 -9.41
CA SER A 237 3.89 0.94 -8.45
C SER A 237 2.99 1.32 -7.29
N THR A 238 2.14 0.39 -6.85
CA THR A 238 1.38 0.55 -5.60
C THR A 238 2.26 0.24 -4.40
N LEU A 239 1.82 0.65 -3.21
CA LEU A 239 2.46 0.25 -1.95
C LEU A 239 1.99 -1.14 -1.53
N GLU A 240 2.08 -2.09 -2.44
CA GLU A 240 1.57 -3.43 -2.24
C GLU A 240 2.58 -4.48 -2.74
N SER A 241 2.85 -5.48 -1.93
CA SER A 241 3.68 -6.62 -2.28
C SER A 241 2.82 -7.88 -2.38
N ILE A 242 2.75 -8.49 -3.57
CA ILE A 242 2.03 -9.75 -3.79
C ILE A 242 3.03 -10.90 -3.80
N TYR A 243 2.67 -11.97 -3.11
CA TYR A 243 3.57 -13.11 -2.92
C TYR A 243 2.83 -14.42 -2.72
N ILE A 244 3.54 -15.54 -2.92
CA ILE A 244 3.12 -16.84 -2.42
C ILE A 244 3.93 -17.10 -1.16
N GLY A 245 3.27 -17.03 0.01
CA GLY A 245 3.89 -17.34 1.29
C GLY A 245 4.13 -18.83 1.44
N ILE A 246 5.24 -19.19 2.06
CA ILE A 246 5.63 -20.55 2.36
C ILE A 246 5.55 -20.76 3.87
N ASN A 247 4.73 -21.67 4.32
CA ASN A 247 4.64 -21.99 5.74
C ASN A 247 5.93 -22.70 6.21
N MET A 248 6.75 -21.98 6.98
CA MET A 248 8.03 -22.51 7.46
C MET A 248 7.88 -23.60 8.53
N ARG A 249 6.64 -23.83 9.04
CA ARG A 249 6.30 -24.97 9.91
C ARG A 249 5.94 -26.22 9.12
N ASP A 250 5.80 -26.15 7.79
CA ASP A 250 5.53 -27.30 6.95
C ASP A 250 6.73 -28.26 6.97
N PRO A 251 6.52 -29.59 7.18
CA PRO A 251 7.62 -30.55 7.33
C PRO A 251 8.43 -30.81 6.05
N ILE A 252 7.88 -30.46 4.87
CA ILE A 252 8.54 -30.59 3.56
C ILE A 252 9.26 -29.28 3.18
N LEU A 253 8.54 -28.18 3.26
CA LEU A 253 9.01 -26.88 2.78
C LEU A 253 9.90 -26.16 3.81
N GLY A 254 9.56 -26.21 5.10
CA GLY A 254 10.27 -25.50 6.16
C GLY A 254 11.76 -25.82 6.24
N PRO A 255 12.17 -27.09 6.39
CA PRO A 255 13.58 -27.46 6.48
C PRO A 255 14.31 -27.44 5.14
N ASN A 256 13.61 -27.40 3.99
CA ASN A 256 14.18 -27.57 2.67
C ASN A 256 14.37 -26.27 1.91
N ARG A 257 15.44 -25.52 2.24
CA ARG A 257 15.76 -24.25 1.56
C ARG A 257 15.91 -24.41 0.04
N LYS A 258 16.53 -25.50 -0.42
CA LYS A 258 16.73 -25.76 -1.86
C LYS A 258 15.41 -25.89 -2.61
N LEU A 259 14.42 -26.53 -2.00
CA LEU A 259 13.08 -26.61 -2.57
C LEU A 259 12.42 -25.24 -2.68
N ARG A 260 12.55 -24.39 -1.66
CA ARG A 260 12.01 -23.02 -1.71
C ARG A 260 12.69 -22.14 -2.77
N GLN A 261 14.02 -22.28 -2.93
CA GLN A 261 14.79 -21.67 -4.00
C GLN A 261 14.35 -22.17 -5.39
N ALA A 262 14.05 -23.48 -5.51
CA ALA A 262 13.54 -24.06 -6.75
C ALA A 262 12.17 -23.49 -7.14
N LEU A 263 11.27 -23.28 -6.17
CA LEU A 263 9.96 -22.67 -6.41
C LEU A 263 10.10 -21.24 -6.96
N ASN A 264 11.03 -20.42 -6.42
CA ASN A 264 11.32 -19.10 -6.94
C ASN A 264 11.90 -19.15 -8.36
N ALA A 265 12.91 -20.01 -8.59
CA ALA A 265 13.56 -20.13 -9.89
C ALA A 265 12.65 -20.74 -10.99
N ALA A 266 11.60 -21.48 -10.61
CA ALA A 266 10.60 -22.01 -11.53
C ALA A 266 9.47 -21.04 -11.87
N PHE A 267 9.31 -19.95 -11.12
CA PHE A 267 8.24 -18.97 -11.33
C PHE A 267 8.50 -18.19 -12.63
N ASP A 268 7.72 -18.49 -13.67
CA ASP A 268 7.89 -17.96 -15.04
C ASP A 268 7.34 -16.54 -15.11
N TYR A 269 8.16 -15.57 -14.67
CA TYR A 269 7.78 -14.19 -14.61
C TYR A 269 7.37 -13.59 -15.97
N PRO A 270 8.06 -13.84 -17.10
CA PRO A 270 7.62 -13.35 -18.40
C PRO A 270 6.19 -13.78 -18.78
N ARG A 271 5.82 -15.02 -18.49
CA ARG A 271 4.44 -15.49 -18.73
C ARG A 271 3.46 -14.90 -17.72
N TRP A 272 3.89 -14.66 -16.48
CA TRP A 272 3.10 -14.01 -15.45
C TRP A 272 2.80 -12.56 -15.81
N GLU A 273 3.79 -11.80 -16.26
CA GLU A 273 3.64 -10.43 -16.73
C GLU A 273 2.68 -10.34 -17.92
N LYS A 274 2.82 -11.27 -18.89
CA LYS A 274 1.87 -11.36 -20.01
C LYS A 274 0.44 -11.64 -19.56
N PHE A 275 0.25 -12.52 -18.57
CA PHE A 275 -1.08 -12.80 -18.00
C PHE A 275 -1.73 -11.55 -17.41
N TYR A 276 -0.93 -10.67 -16.81
CA TYR A 276 -1.40 -9.38 -16.26
C TYR A 276 -1.35 -8.23 -17.28
N SER A 277 -1.09 -8.50 -18.57
CA SER A 277 -1.03 -7.47 -19.64
C SER A 277 -0.09 -6.30 -19.28
N GLY A 278 1.08 -6.59 -18.68
CA GLY A 278 2.08 -5.57 -18.28
C GLY A 278 1.70 -4.68 -17.09
N ARG A 279 0.64 -5.02 -16.35
CA ARG A 279 0.16 -4.22 -15.20
C ARG A 279 0.83 -4.58 -13.87
N ILE A 280 1.98 -5.18 -13.93
CA ILE A 280 2.75 -5.61 -12.75
C ILE A 280 4.23 -5.33 -12.96
N VAL A 281 4.98 -5.27 -11.85
CA VAL A 281 6.45 -5.19 -11.84
C VAL A 281 7.01 -6.42 -11.13
N PRO A 282 8.13 -7.02 -11.63
CA PRO A 282 8.77 -8.14 -10.96
C PRO A 282 9.10 -7.84 -9.50
N SER A 283 8.74 -8.74 -8.61
CA SER A 283 9.22 -8.67 -7.24
C SER A 283 10.56 -9.38 -7.13
N THR A 284 11.57 -8.68 -6.66
CA THR A 284 12.90 -9.22 -6.31
C THR A 284 13.12 -9.30 -4.82
N GLY A 285 12.09 -9.03 -4.02
CA GLY A 285 12.09 -8.99 -2.57
C GLY A 285 10.79 -8.38 -2.04
N PRO A 286 10.60 -8.25 -0.73
CA PRO A 286 9.33 -7.82 -0.17
C PRO A 286 9.05 -6.31 -0.29
N VAL A 287 10.09 -5.47 -0.44
CA VAL A 287 9.96 -4.01 -0.42
C VAL A 287 9.62 -3.46 -1.80
N PRO A 288 8.50 -2.72 -1.98
CA PRO A 288 8.08 -2.16 -3.27
C PRO A 288 9.04 -1.11 -3.83
N PRO A 289 8.97 -0.84 -5.16
CA PRO A 289 9.69 0.26 -5.79
C PRO A 289 9.33 1.63 -5.17
N GLY A 290 10.33 2.53 -5.08
CA GLY A 290 10.15 3.90 -4.56
C GLY A 290 10.20 4.02 -3.04
N ILE A 291 10.40 2.93 -2.32
CA ILE A 291 10.56 2.91 -0.87
C ILE A 291 12.06 2.94 -0.53
N ASP A 292 12.42 3.85 0.39
CA ASP A 292 13.77 3.92 0.92
C ASP A 292 14.15 2.61 1.64
N GLY A 293 15.40 2.16 1.49
CA GLY A 293 15.87 0.89 2.04
C GLY A 293 15.57 -0.35 1.17
N ARG A 294 14.94 -0.19 -0.01
CA ARG A 294 14.79 -1.30 -0.97
C ARG A 294 16.14 -1.77 -1.50
N LEU A 295 16.30 -3.08 -1.66
CA LEU A 295 17.49 -3.70 -2.27
C LEU A 295 17.30 -3.83 -3.79
N GLU A 296 18.14 -3.14 -4.57
CA GLU A 296 18.03 -3.09 -6.05
C GLU A 296 18.93 -4.10 -6.79
N THR A 297 19.69 -4.92 -6.07
CA THR A 297 20.56 -5.93 -6.69
C THR A 297 19.74 -7.05 -7.36
N PRO A 298 20.26 -7.71 -8.42
CA PRO A 298 19.59 -8.83 -9.06
C PRO A 298 19.27 -9.98 -8.07
N PHE A 299 18.10 -10.62 -8.25
CA PHE A 299 17.70 -11.76 -7.43
C PHE A 299 18.30 -13.05 -8.01
N ALA A 300 19.07 -13.78 -7.21
CA ALA A 300 19.79 -14.97 -7.65
C ALA A 300 18.89 -16.13 -8.08
N TYR A 301 17.65 -16.17 -7.61
CA TYR A 301 16.65 -17.20 -7.91
C TYR A 301 15.50 -16.67 -8.77
N SER A 302 15.78 -15.64 -9.59
CA SER A 302 14.88 -15.22 -10.66
C SER A 302 14.68 -16.36 -11.67
N PHE A 303 13.60 -16.28 -12.45
CA PHE A 303 13.20 -17.33 -13.38
C PHE A 303 14.37 -17.91 -14.20
N ASN A 304 14.64 -19.18 -13.95
CA ASN A 304 15.59 -20.00 -14.69
C ASN A 304 15.23 -21.48 -14.49
N LEU A 305 14.63 -22.07 -15.50
CA LEU A 305 14.09 -23.42 -15.41
C LEU A 305 15.17 -24.50 -15.22
N GLU A 306 16.36 -24.33 -15.80
CA GLU A 306 17.48 -25.28 -15.64
C GLU A 306 17.99 -25.23 -14.20
N LYS A 307 18.20 -24.02 -13.67
CA LYS A 307 18.56 -23.81 -12.27
C LYS A 307 17.50 -24.40 -11.33
N ALA A 308 16.21 -24.19 -11.64
CA ALA A 308 15.12 -24.76 -10.84
C ALA A 308 15.17 -26.29 -10.79
N ARG A 309 15.43 -26.96 -11.94
CA ARG A 309 15.59 -28.41 -11.99
C ARG A 309 16.82 -28.89 -11.21
N GLN A 310 17.94 -28.18 -11.31
CA GLN A 310 19.13 -28.48 -10.50
C GLN A 310 18.83 -28.37 -9.01
N LEU A 311 18.16 -27.27 -8.58
CA LEU A 311 17.75 -27.09 -7.20
C LEU A 311 16.78 -28.18 -6.72
N MET A 312 15.90 -28.71 -7.58
CA MET A 312 15.05 -29.86 -7.25
C MET A 312 15.87 -31.12 -6.94
N VAL A 313 16.96 -31.37 -7.69
CA VAL A 313 17.88 -32.47 -7.39
C VAL A 313 18.56 -32.26 -6.05
N GLU A 314 19.10 -31.04 -5.80
CA GLU A 314 19.73 -30.66 -4.53
C GLU A 314 18.74 -30.70 -3.35
N ALA A 315 17.46 -30.44 -3.60
CA ALA A 315 16.37 -30.55 -2.64
C ALA A 315 15.97 -31.98 -2.32
N GLY A 316 16.51 -32.97 -3.05
CA GLY A 316 16.19 -34.42 -2.87
C GLY A 316 14.97 -34.88 -3.66
N TYR A 317 14.51 -34.12 -4.65
CA TYR A 317 13.34 -34.46 -5.51
C TYR A 317 13.71 -34.43 -7.00
N PRO A 318 14.61 -35.27 -7.48
CA PRO A 318 14.98 -35.32 -8.90
C PRO A 318 13.74 -35.55 -9.75
N ASN A 319 13.53 -34.68 -10.77
CA ASN A 319 12.33 -34.67 -11.61
C ASN A 319 11.00 -34.58 -10.86
N GLY A 320 11.02 -34.00 -9.64
CA GLY A 320 9.85 -33.89 -8.78
C GLY A 320 9.41 -35.17 -8.10
N ILE A 321 10.25 -36.23 -8.11
CA ILE A 321 9.94 -37.52 -7.49
C ILE A 321 10.61 -37.61 -6.12
N ASP A 322 9.87 -38.02 -5.10
CA ASP A 322 10.41 -38.39 -3.81
C ASP A 322 11.10 -39.79 -3.94
N PRO A 323 12.42 -39.90 -3.79
CA PRO A 323 13.15 -41.15 -3.96
C PRO A 323 12.74 -42.21 -2.96
N LYS A 324 12.20 -41.83 -1.80
CA LYS A 324 11.79 -42.79 -0.75
C LYS A 324 10.47 -43.47 -1.05
N THR A 325 9.57 -42.74 -1.66
CA THR A 325 8.20 -43.23 -1.92
C THR A 325 7.93 -43.53 -3.39
N GLY A 326 8.79 -43.09 -4.30
CA GLY A 326 8.60 -43.17 -5.76
C GLY A 326 7.44 -42.30 -6.25
N ARG A 327 6.85 -41.44 -5.40
CA ARG A 327 5.69 -40.63 -5.74
C ARG A 327 6.12 -39.22 -6.14
N ARG A 328 5.32 -38.60 -6.99
CA ARG A 328 5.47 -37.20 -7.37
C ARG A 328 5.21 -36.29 -6.18
N LEU A 329 6.08 -35.30 -5.97
CA LEU A 329 5.89 -34.28 -4.95
C LEU A 329 4.62 -33.50 -5.27
N THR A 330 3.71 -33.48 -4.31
CA THR A 330 2.45 -32.71 -4.38
C THR A 330 2.46 -31.65 -3.30
N LEU A 331 2.20 -30.41 -3.69
CA LEU A 331 2.05 -29.27 -2.79
C LEU A 331 0.66 -28.67 -2.96
N THR A 332 0.16 -27.99 -1.93
CA THR A 332 -1.15 -27.32 -1.94
C THR A 332 -0.97 -25.80 -1.83
N LEU A 333 -1.62 -25.04 -2.73
CA LEU A 333 -1.70 -23.59 -2.68
C LEU A 333 -3.09 -23.16 -2.23
N ALA A 334 -3.17 -22.53 -1.07
CA ALA A 334 -4.40 -21.92 -0.56
C ALA A 334 -4.60 -20.50 -1.15
N ILE A 335 -5.84 -20.21 -1.59
CA ILE A 335 -6.23 -18.96 -2.21
C ILE A 335 -7.49 -18.42 -1.51
N GLY A 336 -7.44 -17.19 -1.02
CA GLY A 336 -8.49 -16.56 -0.20
C GLY A 336 -9.68 -15.99 -0.98
N ARG A 337 -9.75 -16.23 -2.29
CA ARG A 337 -10.85 -15.76 -3.16
C ARG A 337 -11.06 -16.77 -4.29
N ALA A 338 -12.31 -17.02 -4.65
CA ALA A 338 -12.69 -17.95 -5.70
C ALA A 338 -13.27 -17.23 -6.93
N SER A 339 -12.59 -16.18 -7.44
CA SER A 339 -12.95 -15.54 -8.71
C SER A 339 -12.35 -16.30 -9.90
N GLN A 340 -12.82 -16.02 -11.11
CA GLN A 340 -12.25 -16.58 -12.33
C GLN A 340 -10.76 -16.22 -12.47
N ASP A 341 -10.40 -14.94 -12.28
CA ASP A 341 -9.02 -14.47 -12.38
C ASP A 341 -8.08 -15.20 -11.40
N THR A 342 -8.53 -15.43 -10.15
CA THR A 342 -7.70 -16.15 -9.17
C THR A 342 -7.57 -17.64 -9.49
N ARG A 343 -8.56 -18.25 -10.16
CA ARG A 343 -8.46 -19.64 -10.66
C ARG A 343 -7.45 -19.73 -11.80
N GLU A 344 -7.58 -18.87 -12.81
CA GLU A 344 -6.67 -18.80 -13.95
C GLU A 344 -5.23 -18.52 -13.52
N ALA A 345 -5.02 -17.58 -12.57
CA ALA A 345 -3.72 -17.29 -11.98
C ALA A 345 -3.14 -18.51 -11.25
N GLY A 346 -3.94 -19.20 -10.45
CA GLY A 346 -3.54 -20.43 -9.77
C GLY A 346 -3.16 -21.55 -10.73
N GLU A 347 -3.94 -21.78 -11.79
CA GLU A 347 -3.66 -22.77 -12.83
C GLU A 347 -2.35 -22.45 -13.58
N LEU A 348 -2.08 -21.15 -13.84
CA LEU A 348 -0.83 -20.73 -14.44
C LEU A 348 0.37 -21.03 -13.53
N VAL A 349 0.26 -20.78 -12.22
CA VAL A 349 1.30 -21.14 -11.24
C VAL A 349 1.49 -22.66 -11.19
N ALA A 350 0.40 -23.44 -11.22
CA ALA A 350 0.48 -24.90 -11.26
C ALA A 350 1.23 -25.39 -12.52
N ALA A 351 0.99 -24.76 -13.68
CA ALA A 351 1.71 -25.06 -14.90
C ALA A 351 3.21 -24.69 -14.82
N PHE A 352 3.60 -23.66 -14.06
CA PHE A 352 5.02 -23.34 -13.84
C PHE A 352 5.72 -24.46 -13.06
N TYR A 353 5.10 -24.95 -11.99
CA TYR A 353 5.68 -25.96 -11.12
C TYR A 353 5.62 -27.38 -11.73
N ASP A 354 4.66 -27.62 -12.60
CA ASP A 354 4.61 -28.88 -13.39
C ASP A 354 5.90 -29.08 -14.21
N ARG A 355 6.51 -28.02 -14.73
CA ARG A 355 7.75 -28.04 -15.53
C ARG A 355 8.99 -28.52 -14.74
N ILE A 356 8.92 -28.50 -13.41
CA ILE A 356 9.96 -29.04 -12.51
C ILE A 356 9.51 -30.29 -11.78
N GLY A 357 8.39 -30.87 -12.22
CA GLY A 357 7.88 -32.16 -11.73
C GLY A 357 7.01 -32.04 -10.47
N ILE A 358 6.71 -30.85 -9.95
CA ILE A 358 5.82 -30.66 -8.80
C ILE A 358 4.36 -30.64 -9.28
N ARG A 359 3.48 -31.37 -8.58
CA ARG A 359 2.02 -31.24 -8.71
C ARG A 359 1.53 -30.19 -7.71
N LEU A 360 0.95 -29.09 -8.20
CA LEU A 360 0.32 -28.10 -7.34
C LEU A 360 -1.19 -28.28 -7.33
N GLU A 361 -1.76 -28.50 -6.15
CA GLU A 361 -3.21 -28.57 -5.93
C GLU A 361 -3.71 -27.23 -5.40
N LEU A 362 -4.78 -26.70 -6.00
CA LEU A 362 -5.35 -25.42 -5.64
C LEU A 362 -6.49 -25.61 -4.65
N SER A 363 -6.48 -24.87 -3.55
CA SER A 363 -7.50 -24.88 -2.51
C SER A 363 -8.10 -23.49 -2.34
N PHE A 364 -9.37 -23.32 -2.68
CA PHE A 364 -10.06 -22.03 -2.64
C PHE A 364 -10.89 -21.91 -1.37
N HIS A 365 -10.78 -20.76 -0.70
CA HIS A 365 -11.44 -20.46 0.57
C HIS A 365 -12.16 -19.13 0.51
N THR A 366 -13.13 -18.90 1.40
CA THR A 366 -13.54 -17.53 1.73
C THR A 366 -12.42 -16.83 2.50
N TRP A 367 -12.36 -15.50 2.44
CA TRP A 367 -11.27 -14.73 3.06
C TRP A 367 -11.07 -15.07 4.55
N ASN A 368 -12.14 -15.11 5.33
CA ASN A 368 -12.04 -15.42 6.77
C ASN A 368 -11.56 -16.84 7.04
N ALA A 369 -12.01 -17.83 6.27
CA ALA A 369 -11.56 -19.21 6.40
C ALA A 369 -10.10 -19.36 5.97
N PHE A 370 -9.68 -18.63 4.96
CA PHE A 370 -8.31 -18.55 4.48
C PHE A 370 -7.37 -18.00 5.55
N LEU A 371 -7.66 -16.81 6.09
CA LEU A 371 -6.86 -16.19 7.15
C LEU A 371 -6.72 -17.11 8.35
N LYS A 372 -7.84 -17.71 8.82
CA LYS A 372 -7.82 -18.67 9.91
C LYS A 372 -6.92 -19.88 9.61
N ALA A 373 -6.97 -20.41 8.40
CA ALA A 373 -6.14 -21.54 8.02
C ALA A 373 -4.64 -21.20 7.95
N VAL A 374 -4.31 -19.98 7.50
CA VAL A 374 -2.95 -19.42 7.48
C VAL A 374 -2.44 -19.23 8.92
N ASP A 375 -3.21 -18.56 9.77
CA ASP A 375 -2.84 -18.27 11.17
C ASP A 375 -2.64 -19.54 11.99
N GLU A 376 -3.45 -20.56 11.77
CA GLU A 376 -3.34 -21.88 12.41
C GLU A 376 -2.22 -22.75 11.78
N GLY A 377 -1.55 -22.28 10.73
CA GLY A 377 -0.47 -23.02 10.05
C GLY A 377 -0.95 -24.27 9.31
N ARG A 378 -2.23 -24.34 8.90
CA ARG A 378 -2.85 -25.49 8.22
C ARG A 378 -2.68 -25.49 6.70
N VAL A 379 -1.91 -24.54 6.16
CA VAL A 379 -1.62 -24.41 4.72
C VAL A 379 -0.12 -24.59 4.47
N GLN A 380 0.24 -25.11 3.29
CA GLN A 380 1.65 -25.24 2.87
C GLN A 380 2.13 -23.98 2.15
N LEU A 381 1.43 -23.62 1.08
CA LEU A 381 1.61 -22.40 0.31
C LEU A 381 0.32 -21.59 0.36
N PHE A 382 0.44 -20.26 0.36
CA PHE A 382 -0.73 -19.37 0.39
C PHE A 382 -0.47 -18.11 -0.45
N ASN A 383 -1.45 -17.75 -1.29
CA ASN A 383 -1.38 -16.51 -2.08
C ASN A 383 -1.92 -15.35 -1.26
N MET A 384 -1.08 -14.35 -0.99
CA MET A 384 -1.42 -13.20 -0.17
C MET A 384 -0.73 -11.93 -0.71
N GLY A 385 -1.24 -10.76 -0.31
CA GLY A 385 -0.61 -9.47 -0.51
C GLY A 385 -0.50 -8.71 0.81
N TRP A 386 0.46 -7.82 0.88
CA TRP A 386 0.59 -6.85 1.96
C TRP A 386 0.49 -5.45 1.39
N VAL A 387 -0.43 -4.65 1.91
CA VAL A 387 -0.55 -3.23 1.60
C VAL A 387 0.17 -2.45 2.68
N GLY A 388 1.13 -1.62 2.28
CA GLY A 388 1.90 -0.81 3.23
C GLY A 388 1.08 0.33 3.82
N ASP A 389 1.16 0.50 5.14
CA ASP A 389 0.49 1.57 5.87
C ASP A 389 1.26 2.90 5.78
N TYR A 390 2.58 2.83 5.63
CA TYR A 390 3.49 3.98 5.50
C TYR A 390 4.70 3.61 4.61
N PRO A 391 5.37 4.60 3.98
CA PRO A 391 6.41 4.36 2.98
C PRO A 391 7.80 4.12 3.61
N ASP A 392 7.91 3.09 4.41
CA ASP A 392 9.16 2.67 5.04
C ASP A 392 9.38 1.17 4.80
N ALA A 393 10.63 0.75 4.59
CA ALA A 393 10.98 -0.65 4.39
C ALA A 393 10.60 -1.52 5.59
N GLU A 394 10.57 -0.95 6.79
CA GLU A 394 10.14 -1.63 8.01
C GLU A 394 8.75 -2.26 7.85
N ASN A 395 7.80 -1.53 7.22
CA ASN A 395 6.43 -2.00 7.06
C ASN A 395 6.31 -3.34 6.31
N PHE A 396 7.27 -3.64 5.46
CA PHE A 396 7.35 -4.90 4.70
C PHE A 396 8.27 -5.92 5.37
N LEU A 397 9.33 -5.46 6.03
CA LEU A 397 10.33 -6.33 6.63
C LEU A 397 9.88 -6.90 7.99
N GLN A 398 8.99 -6.20 8.72
CA GLN A 398 8.37 -6.74 9.94
C GLN A 398 7.64 -8.07 9.73
N LEU A 399 7.22 -8.36 8.49
CA LEU A 399 6.52 -9.59 8.10
C LEU A 399 7.37 -10.86 8.21
N PHE A 400 8.66 -10.71 8.54
CA PHE A 400 9.59 -11.82 8.66
C PHE A 400 10.28 -11.89 10.03
N HIS A 401 10.04 -10.89 10.91
CA HIS A 401 10.60 -10.90 12.25
C HIS A 401 9.95 -12.00 13.10
N SER A 402 10.77 -12.78 13.82
CA SER A 402 10.28 -13.93 14.58
C SER A 402 9.32 -13.60 15.72
N LYS A 403 9.33 -12.38 16.26
CA LYS A 403 8.33 -11.90 17.23
C LYS A 403 6.92 -11.74 16.64
N ASN A 404 6.82 -11.67 15.32
CA ASN A 404 5.59 -11.39 14.58
C ASN A 404 4.97 -12.64 13.94
N VAL A 405 5.41 -13.84 14.30
CA VAL A 405 4.80 -15.09 13.79
C VAL A 405 3.30 -15.17 14.10
N SER A 406 2.58 -15.95 13.32
CA SER A 406 1.13 -16.10 13.48
C SER A 406 0.71 -16.35 14.94
N PRO A 407 -0.35 -15.65 15.43
CA PRO A 407 -1.32 -14.86 14.67
C PRO A 407 -0.89 -13.42 14.32
N GLY A 408 0.40 -13.06 14.44
CA GLY A 408 0.96 -11.81 13.97
C GLY A 408 1.17 -11.81 12.45
N PRO A 409 1.66 -10.67 11.88
CA PRO A 409 1.74 -10.48 10.42
C PRO A 409 2.79 -11.34 9.70
N ASN A 410 3.68 -12.04 10.43
CA ASN A 410 4.59 -13.02 9.85
C ASN A 410 3.88 -14.37 9.59
N HIS A 411 2.98 -14.37 8.64
CA HIS A 411 2.17 -15.55 8.29
C HIS A 411 3.00 -16.71 7.73
N ALA A 412 4.20 -16.45 7.21
CA ALA A 412 5.14 -17.50 6.81
C ALA A 412 5.70 -18.29 8.01
N ASN A 413 5.55 -17.76 9.23
CA ASN A 413 6.17 -18.30 10.45
C ASN A 413 7.69 -18.45 10.31
N TYR A 414 8.31 -17.52 9.59
CA TYR A 414 9.75 -17.49 9.37
C TYR A 414 10.46 -17.09 10.67
N VAL A 415 11.50 -17.83 11.01
CA VAL A 415 12.34 -17.59 12.18
C VAL A 415 13.80 -17.71 11.77
N ASN A 416 14.55 -16.61 11.89
CA ASN A 416 15.98 -16.58 11.63
C ASN A 416 16.67 -15.56 12.54
N PRO A 417 17.48 -16.00 13.53
CA PRO A 417 18.15 -15.08 14.47
C PRO A 417 19.10 -14.08 13.80
N ALA A 418 19.66 -14.41 12.63
CA ALA A 418 20.51 -13.46 11.89
C ALA A 418 19.66 -12.35 11.26
N TYR A 419 18.48 -12.69 10.74
CA TYR A 419 17.50 -11.73 10.26
C TYR A 419 17.03 -10.79 11.39
N ASP A 420 16.60 -11.36 12.52
CA ASP A 420 16.09 -10.60 13.66
C ASP A 420 17.12 -9.60 14.16
N ARG A 421 18.39 -10.02 14.24
CA ARG A 421 19.50 -9.14 14.65
C ARG A 421 19.68 -7.97 13.69
N GLU A 422 19.69 -8.20 12.37
CA GLU A 422 19.82 -7.12 11.39
C GLU A 422 18.60 -6.18 11.43
N TYR A 423 17.41 -6.73 11.60
CA TYR A 423 16.17 -5.95 11.78
C TYR A 423 16.27 -5.05 13.03
N ASP A 424 16.63 -5.60 14.18
CA ASP A 424 16.76 -4.85 15.44
C ASP A 424 17.85 -3.76 15.33
N LEU A 425 18.96 -4.02 14.60
CA LEU A 425 20.02 -3.03 14.33
C LEU A 425 19.50 -1.91 13.43
N ALA A 426 18.66 -2.21 12.43
CA ALA A 426 18.03 -1.19 11.62
C ALA A 426 17.09 -0.30 12.45
N MET A 427 16.27 -0.91 13.31
CA MET A 427 15.37 -0.18 14.23
C MET A 427 16.12 0.76 15.17
N GLY A 428 17.31 0.36 15.62
CA GLY A 428 18.17 1.15 16.50
C GLY A 428 19.08 2.17 15.80
N ALA A 429 19.15 2.15 14.45
CA ALA A 429 20.09 2.97 13.70
C ALA A 429 19.87 4.48 13.91
N ALA A 430 20.97 5.23 13.96
CA ALA A 430 20.93 6.69 14.18
C ALA A 430 20.65 7.47 12.88
N THR A 431 21.05 6.93 11.71
CA THR A 431 20.87 7.60 10.41
C THR A 431 20.16 6.69 9.41
N ALA A 432 19.54 7.28 8.40
CA ALA A 432 18.87 6.55 7.32
C ALA A 432 19.84 5.63 6.56
N GLU A 433 21.08 6.09 6.30
CA GLU A 433 22.10 5.31 5.60
C GLU A 433 22.53 4.09 6.41
N ALA A 434 22.68 4.24 7.73
CA ALA A 434 22.99 3.12 8.63
C ALA A 434 21.83 2.12 8.66
N ARG A 435 20.60 2.61 8.75
CA ARG A 435 19.38 1.82 8.73
C ARG A 435 19.25 1.03 7.42
N ASN A 436 19.44 1.69 6.27
CA ASN A 436 19.32 1.06 4.95
C ASN A 436 20.35 -0.06 4.75
N ARG A 437 21.57 0.06 5.26
CA ARG A 437 22.55 -1.04 5.21
C ARG A 437 22.04 -2.31 5.91
N HIS A 438 21.34 -2.17 7.02
CA HIS A 438 20.73 -3.30 7.73
C HIS A 438 19.49 -3.81 7.00
N TRP A 439 18.63 -2.93 6.42
CA TRP A 439 17.51 -3.33 5.57
C TRP A 439 17.95 -4.12 4.36
N TRP A 440 19.06 -3.76 3.73
CA TRP A 440 19.61 -4.54 2.60
C TRP A 440 20.04 -5.92 3.04
N LYS A 441 20.73 -6.07 4.18
CA LYS A 441 21.11 -7.36 4.73
C LYS A 441 19.90 -8.22 5.09
N CYS A 442 18.86 -7.65 5.66
CA CYS A 442 17.59 -8.35 5.87
C CYS A 442 17.06 -8.94 4.56
N GLN A 443 17.03 -8.14 3.50
CA GLN A 443 16.54 -8.60 2.19
C GLN A 443 17.47 -9.63 1.54
N GLU A 444 18.79 -9.53 1.71
CA GLU A 444 19.72 -10.56 1.25
C GLU A 444 19.47 -11.91 1.94
N ILE A 445 19.26 -11.90 3.26
CA ILE A 445 18.92 -13.12 4.02
C ILE A 445 17.59 -13.71 3.51
N LEU A 446 16.55 -12.90 3.31
CA LEU A 446 15.27 -13.37 2.80
C LEU A 446 15.38 -13.93 1.39
N ARG A 447 16.17 -13.31 0.52
CA ARG A 447 16.41 -13.80 -0.85
C ARG A 447 17.14 -15.13 -0.87
N GLU A 448 18.03 -15.40 0.08
CA GLU A 448 18.71 -16.67 0.20
C GLU A 448 17.79 -17.75 0.82
N ASP A 449 17.03 -17.41 1.85
CA ASP A 449 16.16 -18.37 2.55
C ASP A 449 14.84 -18.64 1.84
N CYS A 450 14.39 -17.73 0.99
CA CYS A 450 13.14 -17.81 0.22
C CYS A 450 11.91 -18.22 1.06
N PRO A 451 11.53 -17.47 2.13
CA PRO A 451 10.31 -17.75 2.87
C PRO A 451 9.04 -17.42 2.07
N TRP A 452 9.19 -16.67 0.98
CA TRP A 452 8.18 -16.39 -0.03
C TRP A 452 8.68 -16.75 -1.43
N VAL A 453 7.75 -17.05 -2.33
CA VAL A 453 7.97 -16.85 -3.76
C VAL A 453 7.61 -15.40 -4.03
N PHE A 454 8.61 -14.61 -4.41
CA PHE A 454 8.44 -13.20 -4.74
C PHE A 454 7.79 -13.11 -6.12
N THR A 455 6.51 -12.70 -6.17
CA THR A 455 5.77 -12.68 -7.42
C THR A 455 5.82 -11.30 -8.08
N HIS A 456 5.10 -10.31 -7.56
CA HIS A 456 5.02 -9.00 -8.21
C HIS A 456 4.59 -7.88 -7.28
N PHE A 457 4.78 -6.66 -7.75
CA PHE A 457 4.14 -5.45 -7.27
C PHE A 457 3.11 -5.02 -8.31
N ASN A 458 1.92 -4.60 -7.87
CA ASN A 458 0.89 -4.10 -8.76
C ASN A 458 1.25 -2.72 -9.32
N LEU A 459 0.84 -2.45 -10.56
CA LEU A 459 0.84 -1.12 -11.14
C LEU A 459 -0.58 -0.54 -11.11
N ALA A 460 -0.72 0.62 -10.47
CA ALA A 460 -1.90 1.45 -10.64
C ALA A 460 -1.81 2.20 -11.96
N ASN A 461 -2.80 2.04 -12.82
CA ASN A 461 -2.88 2.68 -14.13
C ASN A 461 -4.04 3.67 -14.13
N SER A 462 -3.73 4.94 -13.94
CA SER A 462 -4.72 6.00 -13.84
C SER A 462 -4.90 6.71 -15.18
N LEU A 463 -6.15 6.99 -15.53
CA LEU A 463 -6.52 7.87 -16.64
C LEU A 463 -6.97 9.22 -16.12
N VAL A 464 -6.44 10.29 -16.73
CA VAL A 464 -6.65 11.67 -16.28
C VAL A 464 -7.09 12.53 -17.44
N ARG A 465 -8.17 13.29 -17.28
CA ARG A 465 -8.67 14.25 -18.29
C ARG A 465 -7.73 15.43 -18.45
N PRO A 466 -7.69 16.05 -19.66
CA PRO A 466 -6.76 17.14 -19.97
C PRO A 466 -6.92 18.35 -19.04
N ARG A 467 -8.12 18.63 -18.54
CA ARG A 467 -8.37 19.77 -17.65
C ARG A 467 -7.81 19.62 -16.23
N VAL A 468 -7.34 18.42 -15.85
CA VAL A 468 -6.72 18.16 -14.55
C VAL A 468 -5.22 18.36 -14.66
N GLY A 469 -4.71 19.44 -14.12
CA GLY A 469 -3.26 19.72 -14.03
C GLY A 469 -2.65 19.22 -12.73
N ASN A 470 -1.33 19.19 -12.70
CA ASN A 470 -0.52 18.87 -11.53
C ASN A 470 -0.81 17.49 -10.90
N TYR A 471 -1.31 16.52 -11.70
CA TYR A 471 -1.42 15.14 -11.23
C TYR A 471 -0.05 14.48 -11.23
N ILE A 472 0.36 13.95 -10.08
CA ILE A 472 1.57 13.15 -9.89
C ILE A 472 1.16 11.79 -9.33
N PRO A 473 1.52 10.68 -9.99
CA PRO A 473 1.23 9.34 -9.48
C PRO A 473 1.83 9.12 -8.10
N SER A 474 1.05 8.54 -7.19
CA SER A 474 1.47 8.28 -5.82
C SER A 474 0.93 6.96 -5.30
N CYS A 475 1.78 6.24 -4.52
CA CYS A 475 1.34 5.11 -3.72
C CYS A 475 0.47 5.55 -2.52
N PHE A 476 0.57 6.83 -2.14
CA PHE A 476 -0.23 7.48 -1.10
C PHE A 476 -1.16 8.52 -1.74
N PRO A 477 -2.24 8.09 -2.39
CA PRO A 477 -3.12 9.00 -3.13
C PRO A 477 -4.12 9.73 -2.22
N TYR A 478 -3.83 9.85 -0.93
CA TYR A 478 -4.71 10.48 0.04
C TYR A 478 -4.54 11.99 -0.01
N GLY A 479 -5.64 12.74 -0.15
CA GLY A 479 -5.61 14.19 -0.23
C GLY A 479 -4.90 14.78 -1.46
N GLN A 480 -4.54 13.96 -2.45
CA GLN A 480 -3.85 14.42 -3.68
C GLN A 480 -4.66 15.45 -4.47
N GLU A 481 -5.99 15.42 -4.36
CA GLU A 481 -6.91 16.37 -4.98
C GLU A 481 -6.67 17.81 -4.53
N CYS A 482 -6.08 18.01 -3.34
CA CYS A 482 -5.65 19.31 -2.85
C CYS A 482 -4.57 19.98 -3.71
N HIS A 483 -3.82 19.17 -4.47
CA HIS A 483 -2.72 19.64 -5.33
C HIS A 483 -3.09 19.79 -6.80
N PHE A 484 -4.30 19.34 -7.19
CA PHE A 484 -4.73 19.42 -8.59
C PHE A 484 -5.03 20.85 -8.99
N LYS A 485 -4.74 21.17 -10.25
CA LYS A 485 -4.97 22.48 -10.87
C LYS A 485 -5.96 22.33 -12.02
N VAL A 486 -6.80 23.34 -12.20
CA VAL A 486 -7.65 23.45 -13.38
C VAL A 486 -6.79 23.95 -14.54
N ILE A 487 -6.72 23.19 -15.63
CA ILE A 487 -6.14 23.65 -16.88
C ILE A 487 -7.29 24.09 -17.77
N ASP A 488 -7.47 25.38 -17.93
CA ASP A 488 -8.40 25.93 -18.93
C ASP A 488 -7.90 25.56 -20.31
N LYS A 489 -8.82 25.09 -21.16
CA LYS A 489 -8.57 24.90 -22.59
C LYS A 489 -8.94 26.15 -23.36
#